data_95b686f46c5c92a1bbd7af506d73e287
#
_entry.id   95b686f46c5c92a1bbd7af506d73e287
#
_cell.length_a   1.000
_cell.length_b   1.000
_cell.length_c   1.000
_cell.angle_alpha   90.00
_cell.angle_beta   90.00
_cell.angle_gamma   90.00
#
_symmetry.space_group_name_H-M   'P 1'
#
loop_
_entity.id
_entity.type
_entity.pdbx_description
1 polymer ?
#
loop_
_entity_poly.entity_id
_entity_poly.type
_entity_poly.pdbx_seq_one_letter_code
_entity_poly.pdbx_strand_id
1 'polypeptide(L)'
;QMCIRDRFGEETYLYPARDLLFYYADIKGKTLTNRRMEVLRAIAEKKKEEPVTVITTMDAFLDGIISPDEIQKNRIHITGEDTVDLTKLEQDLTALGYERESQIEAPGQFAVRGGIIDVFPLAEEMPVRIELWGDEIDSIRMFDAKSQRSIENISEITIYPASENCFGNNGLVSFLKYFPENETLLFYDEPHRLQETAETVEAEYTESLKNRADAGMKEEGEEELRVFQTKDIISEMNRYSGIGLTTLESKCGLFKVRSVYTVQAKGVNPYNNSFELLTRDLKRLKRNGYRVVLLSGSRTRAKRLAEDLRDYDLSSFYSEDMQREVKPGEIMAAYGYASEGYELSLIHISEPT
;
A
#
# COMPACT_ATOMS: atom_id res chain seq x y z
N GLN A 1 -2.57 -9.96 2.58
CA GLN A 1 -2.41 -8.62 3.19
C GLN A 1 -1.70 -8.69 4.56
N MET A 2 -2.15 -9.51 5.51
CA MET A 2 -1.49 -9.69 6.83
C MET A 2 -0.02 -10.09 6.71
N CYS A 3 0.33 -11.02 5.81
CA CYS A 3 1.71 -11.48 5.65
C CYS A 3 2.72 -10.41 5.20
N ILE A 4 2.28 -9.35 4.55
CA ILE A 4 3.17 -8.31 4.04
C ILE A 4 3.43 -7.27 5.13
N ARG A 5 2.41 -6.83 5.87
CA ARG A 5 2.57 -5.99 7.06
C ARG A 5 3.48 -6.63 8.12
N ASP A 6 3.32 -7.93 8.36
CA ASP A 6 4.18 -8.68 9.30
C ASP A 6 5.65 -8.71 8.88
N ARG A 7 5.96 -8.54 7.59
CA ARG A 7 7.33 -8.58 7.06
C ARG A 7 7.99 -7.22 6.91
N PHE A 8 7.22 -6.20 6.53
CA PHE A 8 7.72 -4.87 6.19
C PHE A 8 7.39 -3.81 7.24
N GLY A 9 6.71 -4.20 8.34
CA GLY A 9 6.40 -3.33 9.47
C GLY A 9 5.11 -2.51 9.28
N GLU A 10 4.85 -1.63 10.24
CA GLU A 10 3.62 -0.82 10.32
C GLU A 10 3.49 0.22 9.19
N GLU A 11 4.58 0.55 8.50
CA GLU A 11 4.64 1.52 7.42
C GLU A 11 4.31 0.95 6.02
N THR A 12 3.56 -0.15 5.98
CA THR A 12 3.11 -0.75 4.72
C THR A 12 1.65 -0.40 4.46
N TYR A 13 1.42 0.35 3.40
CA TYR A 13 0.10 0.81 2.98
C TYR A 13 -0.42 0.03 1.78
N LEU A 14 -1.73 -0.24 1.76
CA LEU A 14 -2.41 -0.76 0.60
C LEU A 14 -3.21 0.36 -0.07
N TYR A 15 -2.82 0.74 -1.28
CA TYR A 15 -3.54 1.71 -2.10
C TYR A 15 -4.48 0.95 -3.06
N PRO A 16 -5.79 0.93 -2.82
CA PRO A 16 -6.73 0.15 -3.61
C PRO A 16 -7.14 0.86 -4.90
N ALA A 17 -7.44 0.09 -5.94
CA ALA A 17 -8.10 0.59 -7.13
C ALA A 17 -9.54 1.01 -6.83
N ARG A 18 -10.08 1.94 -7.61
CA ARG A 18 -11.52 2.19 -7.69
C ARG A 18 -12.12 1.29 -8.77
N ASP A 19 -13.40 1.04 -8.63
CA ASP A 19 -14.16 0.47 -9.73
C ASP A 19 -14.50 1.59 -10.73
N LEU A 20 -13.74 1.64 -11.80
CA LEU A 20 -13.83 2.69 -12.81
C LEU A 20 -15.10 2.55 -13.66
N LEU A 21 -15.68 1.36 -13.77
CA LEU A 21 -16.91 1.10 -14.52
C LEU A 21 -18.15 1.61 -13.81
N PHE A 22 -18.16 1.52 -12.46
CA PHE A 22 -19.26 1.96 -11.61
C PHE A 22 -19.01 3.33 -10.96
N TYR A 23 -18.03 4.07 -11.45
CA TYR A 23 -17.67 5.37 -10.89
C TYR A 23 -18.85 6.34 -10.75
N TYR A 24 -19.81 6.28 -11.69
CA TYR A 24 -21.00 7.12 -11.73
C TYR A 24 -22.21 6.52 -11.01
N ALA A 25 -22.17 5.24 -10.69
CA ALA A 25 -23.15 4.69 -9.76
C ALA A 25 -22.78 5.17 -8.35
N ASP A 26 -23.68 5.84 -7.68
CA ASP A 26 -23.51 6.49 -6.37
C ASP A 26 -23.23 5.51 -5.20
N ILE A 27 -22.66 4.34 -5.52
CA ILE A 27 -22.18 3.34 -4.57
C ILE A 27 -20.79 3.79 -4.10
N LYS A 28 -20.75 4.96 -3.48
CA LYS A 28 -19.54 5.48 -2.84
C LYS A 28 -19.25 4.64 -1.60
N GLY A 29 -18.40 3.66 -1.77
CA GLY A 29 -17.84 2.96 -0.63
C GLY A 29 -16.94 3.91 0.16
N LYS A 30 -17.51 4.64 1.15
CA LYS A 30 -16.76 5.54 2.07
C LYS A 30 -15.47 4.90 2.57
N THR A 31 -15.49 3.59 2.84
CA THR A 31 -14.33 2.81 3.26
C THR A 31 -13.19 2.81 2.22
N LEU A 32 -13.51 2.78 0.92
CA LEU A 32 -12.51 2.78 -0.13
C LEU A 32 -11.85 4.16 -0.25
N THR A 33 -12.66 5.22 -0.27
CA THR A 33 -12.17 6.60 -0.31
C THR A 33 -11.29 6.91 0.90
N ASN A 34 -11.72 6.49 2.10
CA ASN A 34 -10.96 6.69 3.33
C ASN A 34 -9.58 6.01 3.25
N ARG A 35 -9.51 4.75 2.79
CA ARG A 35 -8.23 4.04 2.63
C ARG A 35 -7.30 4.71 1.64
N ARG A 36 -7.82 5.21 0.53
CA ARG A 36 -7.01 5.93 -0.45
C ARG A 36 -6.46 7.23 0.12
N MET A 37 -7.32 8.03 0.78
CA MET A 37 -6.90 9.27 1.42
C MET A 37 -5.90 9.04 2.57
N GLU A 38 -6.07 7.97 3.35
CA GLU A 38 -5.09 7.55 4.37
C GLU A 38 -3.68 7.38 3.76
N VAL A 39 -3.59 6.67 2.64
CA VAL A 39 -2.30 6.44 1.96
C VAL A 39 -1.73 7.75 1.39
N LEU A 40 -2.55 8.56 0.72
CA LEU A 40 -2.11 9.83 0.14
C LEU A 40 -1.61 10.79 1.23
N ARG A 41 -2.31 10.85 2.37
CA ARG A 41 -1.88 11.61 3.54
C ARG A 41 -0.55 11.08 4.10
N ALA A 42 -0.45 9.78 4.34
CA ALA A 42 0.75 9.16 4.90
C ALA A 42 2.00 9.46 4.06
N ILE A 43 1.85 9.46 2.72
CA ILE A 43 2.94 9.85 1.82
C ILE A 43 3.23 11.35 1.91
N ALA A 44 2.18 12.20 1.99
CA ALA A 44 2.33 13.65 2.03
C ALA A 44 2.94 14.18 3.34
N GLU A 45 2.68 13.53 4.47
CA GLU A 45 3.20 13.89 5.80
C GLU A 45 4.60 13.35 6.06
N LYS A 46 5.06 12.45 5.23
CA LYS A 46 6.30 11.72 5.46
C LYS A 46 7.54 12.61 5.47
N LYS A 47 8.40 12.39 6.45
CA LYS A 47 9.75 12.97 6.50
C LYS A 47 10.65 12.26 5.49
N LYS A 48 11.52 13.01 4.82
CA LYS A 48 12.38 12.53 3.71
C LYS A 48 13.22 11.27 4.01
N GLU A 49 13.45 10.96 5.27
CA GLU A 49 14.37 9.88 5.69
C GLU A 49 13.68 8.58 6.08
N GLU A 50 12.34 8.55 6.10
CA GLU A 50 11.58 7.36 6.50
C GLU A 50 11.12 6.57 5.27
N PRO A 51 11.45 5.27 5.10
CA PRO A 51 11.00 4.47 3.98
C PRO A 51 9.48 4.20 4.06
N VAL A 52 8.73 4.28 2.97
CA VAL A 52 7.33 3.86 2.89
C VAL A 52 7.19 2.74 1.87
N THR A 53 6.43 1.73 2.23
CA THR A 53 6.09 0.66 1.30
C THR A 53 4.60 0.78 0.93
N VAL A 54 4.33 0.94 -0.37
CA VAL A 54 2.95 0.97 -0.88
C VAL A 54 2.72 -0.21 -1.80
N ILE A 55 1.66 -0.94 -1.55
CA ILE A 55 1.20 -2.05 -2.38
C ILE A 55 -0.04 -1.58 -3.12
N THR A 56 -0.04 -1.77 -4.43
CA THR A 56 -1.15 -1.34 -5.28
C THR A 56 -1.32 -2.26 -6.48
N THR A 57 -2.36 -2.03 -7.27
CA THR A 57 -2.65 -2.76 -8.52
C THR A 57 -2.45 -1.84 -9.72
N MET A 58 -2.35 -2.42 -10.91
CA MET A 58 -2.19 -1.65 -12.12
C MET A 58 -3.40 -0.75 -12.42
N ASP A 59 -4.59 -1.20 -12.09
CA ASP A 59 -5.85 -0.43 -12.22
C ASP A 59 -5.79 0.89 -11.44
N ALA A 60 -5.17 0.85 -10.24
CA ALA A 60 -5.01 2.05 -9.41
C ALA A 60 -4.02 3.07 -10.01
N PHE A 61 -3.06 2.63 -10.81
CA PHE A 61 -2.15 3.51 -11.55
C PHE A 61 -2.79 4.16 -12.76
N LEU A 62 -3.77 3.50 -13.38
CA LEU A 62 -4.52 4.07 -14.51
C LEU A 62 -5.49 5.16 -14.05
N ASP A 63 -5.97 5.11 -12.80
CA ASP A 63 -6.89 6.10 -12.25
C ASP A 63 -6.16 7.43 -11.98
N GLY A 64 -6.64 8.51 -12.59
CA GLY A 64 -6.16 9.86 -12.34
C GLY A 64 -6.56 10.33 -10.94
N ILE A 65 -5.63 10.89 -10.22
CA ILE A 65 -5.81 11.36 -8.84
C ILE A 65 -5.38 12.81 -8.69
N ILE A 66 -5.84 13.44 -7.62
CA ILE A 66 -5.40 14.78 -7.23
C ILE A 66 -3.87 14.81 -7.05
N SER A 67 -3.22 15.92 -7.43
CA SER A 67 -1.78 16.06 -7.26
C SER A 67 -1.37 16.24 -5.79
N PRO A 68 -0.13 15.84 -5.40
CA PRO A 68 0.39 16.10 -4.06
C PRO A 68 0.32 17.57 -3.65
N ASP A 69 0.60 18.47 -4.61
CA ASP A 69 0.57 19.92 -4.38
C ASP A 69 -0.84 20.43 -4.07
N GLU A 70 -1.86 19.91 -4.74
CA GLU A 70 -3.25 20.28 -4.47
C GLU A 70 -3.71 19.76 -3.11
N ILE A 71 -3.28 18.57 -2.67
CA ILE A 71 -3.56 18.08 -1.31
C ILE A 71 -2.94 19.02 -0.28
N GLN A 72 -1.68 19.42 -0.48
CA GLN A 72 -0.99 20.30 0.46
C GLN A 72 -1.57 21.72 0.49
N LYS A 73 -1.98 22.25 -0.65
CA LYS A 73 -2.55 23.58 -0.79
C LYS A 73 -3.94 23.68 -0.12
N ASN A 74 -4.73 22.63 -0.21
CA ASN A 74 -6.11 22.62 0.26
C ASN A 74 -6.29 22.02 1.67
N ARG A 75 -5.20 21.71 2.38
CA ARG A 75 -5.28 21.33 3.80
C ARG A 75 -5.64 22.53 4.65
N ILE A 76 -6.43 22.32 5.69
CA ILE A 76 -6.72 23.32 6.72
C ILE A 76 -5.82 23.00 7.91
N HIS A 77 -4.97 23.96 8.30
CA HIS A 77 -4.14 23.85 9.49
C HIS A 77 -4.59 24.88 10.50
N ILE A 78 -4.86 24.44 11.71
CA ILE A 78 -5.40 25.26 12.81
C ILE A 78 -4.54 25.03 14.05
N THR A 79 -4.05 26.11 14.64
CA THR A 79 -3.32 26.14 15.91
C THR A 79 -4.14 26.87 16.98
N GLY A 80 -3.84 26.63 18.26
CA GLY A 80 -4.54 27.32 19.37
C GLY A 80 -4.37 28.84 19.41
N GLU A 81 -3.45 29.41 18.61
CA GLU A 81 -3.19 30.86 18.54
C GLU A 81 -3.93 31.53 17.35
N ASP A 82 -4.60 30.74 16.52
CA ASP A 82 -5.29 31.25 15.32
C ASP A 82 -6.63 31.88 15.67
N THR A 83 -7.09 32.77 14.77
CA THR A 83 -8.48 33.25 14.74
C THR A 83 -9.23 32.57 13.63
N VAL A 84 -10.44 32.08 13.91
CA VAL A 84 -11.23 31.26 13.00
C VAL A 84 -12.61 31.88 12.78
N ASP A 85 -12.89 32.25 11.54
CA ASP A 85 -14.27 32.52 11.12
C ASP A 85 -15.02 31.18 10.96
N LEU A 86 -15.97 30.94 11.86
CA LEU A 86 -16.72 29.69 11.91
C LEU A 86 -17.49 29.42 10.60
N THR A 87 -18.06 30.47 9.99
CA THR A 87 -18.82 30.34 8.73
C THR A 87 -17.90 29.97 7.59
N LYS A 88 -16.72 30.56 7.54
CA LYS A 88 -15.71 30.23 6.53
C LYS A 88 -15.19 28.81 6.73
N LEU A 89 -14.87 28.42 7.95
CA LEU A 89 -14.38 27.07 8.24
C LEU A 89 -15.42 25.98 7.86
N GLU A 90 -16.71 26.26 8.09
CA GLU A 90 -17.81 25.39 7.67
C GLU A 90 -17.86 25.23 6.13
N GLN A 91 -17.70 26.34 5.40
CA GLN A 91 -17.65 26.31 3.93
C GLN A 91 -16.39 25.57 3.43
N ASP A 92 -15.24 25.82 4.03
CA ASP A 92 -13.97 25.16 3.68
C ASP A 92 -14.05 23.64 3.93
N LEU A 93 -14.61 23.19 5.05
CA LEU A 93 -14.82 21.77 5.34
C LEU A 93 -15.77 21.13 4.34
N THR A 94 -16.86 21.81 3.98
CA THR A 94 -17.79 21.33 2.95
C THR A 94 -17.10 21.21 1.60
N ALA A 95 -16.29 22.20 1.22
CA ALA A 95 -15.50 22.18 0.00
C ALA A 95 -14.46 21.05 -0.01
N LEU A 96 -13.90 20.69 1.14
CA LEU A 96 -13.02 19.53 1.32
C LEU A 96 -13.75 18.18 1.33
N GLY A 97 -15.08 18.17 1.19
CA GLY A 97 -15.89 16.97 1.08
C GLY A 97 -16.32 16.36 2.41
N TYR A 98 -16.18 17.12 3.52
CA TYR A 98 -16.76 16.71 4.79
C TYR A 98 -18.28 16.86 4.79
N GLU A 99 -18.99 15.90 5.38
CA GLU A 99 -20.45 15.93 5.51
C GLU A 99 -20.84 16.62 6.82
N ARG A 100 -21.75 17.60 6.71
CA ARG A 100 -22.30 18.26 7.89
C ARG A 100 -23.37 17.38 8.53
N GLU A 101 -23.19 17.11 9.82
CA GLU A 101 -24.13 16.32 10.63
C GLU A 101 -24.55 17.09 11.88
N SER A 102 -25.64 16.69 12.51
CA SER A 102 -26.05 17.24 13.81
C SER A 102 -25.12 16.80 14.94
N GLN A 103 -24.55 15.60 14.82
CA GLN A 103 -23.55 14.99 15.69
C GLN A 103 -22.69 14.07 14.85
N ILE A 104 -21.37 14.11 15.05
CA ILE A 104 -20.44 13.27 14.31
C ILE A 104 -20.35 11.87 14.91
N GLU A 105 -20.35 10.86 14.05
CA GLU A 105 -20.28 9.45 14.41
C GLU A 105 -19.15 8.70 13.66
N ALA A 106 -18.71 9.25 12.54
CA ALA A 106 -17.75 8.60 11.64
C ALA A 106 -16.76 9.59 11.02
N PRO A 107 -15.56 9.12 10.59
CA PRO A 107 -14.62 9.92 9.81
C PRO A 107 -15.26 10.56 8.56
N GLY A 108 -14.84 11.77 8.22
CA GLY A 108 -15.36 12.55 7.10
C GLY A 108 -16.61 13.37 7.44
N GLN A 109 -16.98 13.46 8.72
CA GLN A 109 -18.10 14.26 9.20
C GLN A 109 -17.63 15.46 10.01
N PHE A 110 -18.46 16.52 10.02
CA PHE A 110 -18.29 17.64 10.93
C PHE A 110 -19.66 18.11 11.46
N ALA A 111 -19.65 18.76 12.62
CA ALA A 111 -20.85 19.33 13.24
C ALA A 111 -20.53 20.71 13.82
N VAL A 112 -21.47 21.64 13.72
CA VAL A 112 -21.35 23.00 14.27
C VAL A 112 -22.49 23.25 15.25
N ARG A 113 -22.13 23.68 16.47
CA ARG A 113 -23.08 23.96 17.57
C ARG A 113 -22.63 25.19 18.35
N GLY A 114 -23.24 26.35 18.04
CA GLY A 114 -22.81 27.62 18.63
C GLY A 114 -21.36 27.93 18.26
N GLY A 115 -20.51 28.18 19.24
CA GLY A 115 -19.08 28.41 19.06
C GLY A 115 -18.22 27.13 19.08
N ILE A 116 -18.82 25.96 18.82
CA ILE A 116 -18.11 24.67 18.83
C ILE A 116 -18.21 24.05 17.45
N ILE A 117 -17.07 23.62 16.93
CA ILE A 117 -16.99 22.79 15.73
C ILE A 117 -16.31 21.46 16.07
N ASP A 118 -17.01 20.39 15.76
CA ASP A 118 -16.52 19.01 15.85
C ASP A 118 -16.18 18.54 14.45
N VAL A 119 -14.96 18.02 14.26
CA VAL A 119 -14.51 17.45 12.98
C VAL A 119 -13.93 16.06 13.23
N PHE A 120 -14.30 15.10 12.37
CA PHE A 120 -13.68 13.79 12.39
C PHE A 120 -12.84 13.60 11.12
N PRO A 121 -11.53 13.93 11.15
CA PRO A 121 -10.65 13.74 10.01
C PRO A 121 -10.57 12.27 9.60
N LEU A 122 -10.41 11.99 8.30
CA LEU A 122 -10.46 10.63 7.75
C LEU A 122 -9.38 9.69 8.29
N ALA A 123 -8.21 10.21 8.58
CA ALA A 123 -7.06 9.42 8.97
C ALA A 123 -6.74 9.51 10.47
N GLU A 124 -7.62 10.15 11.24
CA GLU A 124 -7.52 10.18 12.70
C GLU A 124 -8.39 9.09 13.32
N GLU A 125 -7.91 8.50 14.41
CA GLU A 125 -8.68 7.52 15.18
C GLU A 125 -9.79 8.18 15.99
N MET A 126 -9.63 9.46 16.30
CA MET A 126 -10.51 10.24 17.17
C MET A 126 -10.92 11.56 16.52
N PRO A 127 -12.16 12.00 16.72
CA PRO A 127 -12.59 13.32 16.32
C PRO A 127 -11.99 14.41 17.20
N VAL A 128 -11.94 15.63 16.64
CA VAL A 128 -11.42 16.81 17.29
C VAL A 128 -12.53 17.83 17.46
N ARG A 129 -12.59 18.44 18.64
CA ARG A 129 -13.46 19.55 19.02
C ARG A 129 -12.64 20.82 19.14
N ILE A 130 -13.05 21.85 18.41
CA ILE A 130 -12.51 23.19 18.45
C ILE A 130 -13.56 24.08 19.11
N GLU A 131 -13.25 24.66 20.23
CA GLU A 131 -14.10 25.60 20.95
C GLU A 131 -13.62 27.03 20.71
N LEU A 132 -14.56 27.91 20.36
CA LEU A 132 -14.28 29.31 20.04
C LEU A 132 -14.93 30.23 21.05
N TRP A 133 -14.20 31.29 21.42
CA TRP A 133 -14.74 32.45 22.10
C TRP A 133 -14.74 33.65 21.15
N GLY A 134 -15.90 33.94 20.53
CA GLY A 134 -15.94 34.79 19.36
C GLY A 134 -15.22 34.12 18.17
N ASP A 135 -14.17 34.76 17.67
CA ASP A 135 -13.33 34.25 16.59
C ASP A 135 -12.00 33.65 17.12
N GLU A 136 -11.74 33.75 18.42
CA GLU A 136 -10.51 33.22 19.04
C GLU A 136 -10.72 31.76 19.48
N ILE A 137 -9.69 30.93 19.33
CA ILE A 137 -9.71 29.53 19.76
C ILE A 137 -9.46 29.47 21.28
N ASP A 138 -10.46 28.96 22.00
CA ASP A 138 -10.35 28.71 23.45
C ASP A 138 -9.67 27.37 23.73
N SER A 139 -10.02 26.34 22.97
CA SER A 139 -9.38 25.02 23.11
C SER A 139 -9.53 24.15 21.87
N ILE A 140 -8.56 23.24 21.66
CA ILE A 140 -8.60 22.17 20.68
C ILE A 140 -8.44 20.85 21.43
N ARG A 141 -9.39 19.92 21.27
CA ARG A 141 -9.42 18.67 22.05
C ARG A 141 -9.80 17.45 21.22
N MET A 142 -9.12 16.35 21.42
CA MET A 142 -9.62 15.05 20.98
C MET A 142 -10.72 14.57 21.93
N PHE A 143 -11.73 13.89 21.38
CA PHE A 143 -12.83 13.35 22.15
C PHE A 143 -13.34 12.01 21.59
N ASP A 144 -14.00 11.24 22.42
CA ASP A 144 -14.64 9.97 22.01
C ASP A 144 -16.01 10.24 21.37
N ALA A 145 -16.19 9.81 20.12
CA ALA A 145 -17.40 10.07 19.34
C ALA A 145 -18.67 9.50 19.98
N LYS A 146 -18.58 8.36 20.69
CA LYS A 146 -19.72 7.69 21.31
C LYS A 146 -20.14 8.33 22.62
N SER A 147 -19.18 8.58 23.51
CA SER A 147 -19.46 9.16 24.83
C SER A 147 -19.45 10.67 24.84
N GLN A 148 -18.97 11.32 23.77
CA GLN A 148 -18.79 12.77 23.65
C GLN A 148 -17.86 13.39 24.72
N ARG A 149 -17.03 12.58 25.38
CA ARG A 149 -16.10 13.01 26.43
C ARG A 149 -14.77 13.38 25.85
N SER A 150 -14.22 14.52 26.26
CA SER A 150 -12.86 14.92 25.93
C SER A 150 -11.86 13.92 26.50
N ILE A 151 -10.82 13.63 25.71
CA ILE A 151 -9.74 12.69 26.05
C ILE A 151 -8.47 13.47 26.32
N GLU A 152 -8.05 14.34 25.39
CA GLU A 152 -6.77 15.03 25.43
C GLU A 152 -6.88 16.41 24.77
N ASN A 153 -6.14 17.39 25.28
CA ASN A 153 -5.94 18.67 24.63
C ASN A 153 -4.77 18.57 23.66
N ILE A 154 -4.95 19.12 22.47
CA ILE A 154 -3.91 19.21 21.44
C ILE A 154 -3.64 20.68 21.10
N SER A 155 -2.43 20.99 20.64
CA SER A 155 -2.03 22.34 20.30
C SER A 155 -2.43 22.76 18.89
N GLU A 156 -2.59 21.80 17.99
CA GLU A 156 -2.84 22.03 16.58
C GLU A 156 -3.53 20.84 15.92
N ILE A 157 -4.18 21.10 14.79
CA ILE A 157 -4.76 20.06 13.92
C ILE A 157 -4.55 20.40 12.46
N THR A 158 -4.28 19.37 11.64
CA THR A 158 -4.28 19.48 10.17
C THR A 158 -5.39 18.63 9.60
N ILE A 159 -6.30 19.25 8.85
CA ILE A 159 -7.45 18.60 8.22
C ILE A 159 -7.18 18.49 6.73
N TYR A 160 -7.09 17.27 6.23
CA TYR A 160 -6.90 16.98 4.81
C TYR A 160 -8.23 16.78 4.11
N PRO A 161 -8.28 16.92 2.76
CA PRO A 161 -9.49 16.65 2.00
C PRO A 161 -10.08 15.27 2.31
N ALA A 162 -11.39 15.20 2.44
CA ALA A 162 -12.12 13.97 2.72
C ALA A 162 -12.33 13.09 1.48
N SER A 163 -12.13 13.63 0.27
CA SER A 163 -12.29 12.90 -0.97
C SER A 163 -11.40 13.47 -2.06
N GLU A 164 -10.87 12.60 -2.92
CA GLU A 164 -10.16 12.98 -4.14
C GLU A 164 -11.08 13.69 -5.16
N ASN A 165 -12.39 13.59 -5.00
CA ASN A 165 -13.38 14.15 -5.93
C ASN A 165 -13.73 15.63 -5.66
N CYS A 166 -13.25 16.19 -4.56
CA CYS A 166 -13.58 17.57 -4.17
C CYS A 166 -13.05 18.63 -5.14
N PHE A 167 -12.11 18.29 -6.00
CA PHE A 167 -11.39 19.21 -6.87
C PHE A 167 -11.78 19.09 -8.35
N GLY A 168 -12.81 18.31 -8.68
CA GLY A 168 -13.16 18.02 -10.06
C GLY A 168 -12.11 17.14 -10.78
N ASN A 169 -12.20 17.07 -12.11
CA ASN A 169 -11.29 16.25 -12.91
C ASN A 169 -10.10 17.02 -13.50
N ASN A 170 -10.03 18.33 -13.29
CA ASN A 170 -8.98 19.17 -13.87
C ASN A 170 -7.65 18.97 -13.12
N GLY A 171 -6.58 18.68 -13.86
CA GLY A 171 -5.24 18.56 -13.28
C GLY A 171 -4.97 17.25 -12.56
N LEU A 172 -5.72 16.19 -12.90
CA LEU A 172 -5.43 14.85 -12.38
C LEU A 172 -4.04 14.38 -12.82
N VAL A 173 -3.35 13.70 -11.91
CA VAL A 173 -2.01 13.17 -12.14
C VAL A 173 -1.97 11.67 -11.90
N SER A 174 -0.95 11.01 -12.44
CA SER A 174 -0.63 9.62 -12.11
C SER A 174 -0.23 9.48 -10.64
N PHE A 175 -0.59 8.38 -10.00
CA PHE A 175 -0.17 8.06 -8.64
C PHE A 175 1.36 8.07 -8.47
N LEU A 176 2.12 7.83 -9.54
CA LEU A 176 3.58 7.92 -9.54
C LEU A 176 4.11 9.31 -9.14
N LYS A 177 3.33 10.38 -9.32
CA LYS A 177 3.72 11.74 -8.91
C LYS A 177 3.92 11.93 -7.42
N TYR A 178 3.40 11.01 -6.61
CA TYR A 178 3.64 10.99 -5.17
C TYR A 178 5.01 10.46 -4.78
N PHE A 179 5.76 9.91 -5.72
CA PHE A 179 7.03 9.23 -5.47
C PHE A 179 8.17 9.88 -6.27
N PRO A 180 9.25 10.34 -5.62
CA PRO A 180 10.43 10.86 -6.33
C PRO A 180 11.12 9.76 -7.13
N GLU A 181 11.37 10.00 -8.44
CA GLU A 181 11.95 9.00 -9.35
C GLU A 181 13.28 8.42 -8.84
N ASN A 182 14.14 9.23 -8.24
CA ASN A 182 15.47 8.82 -7.79
C ASN A 182 15.50 8.14 -6.42
N GLU A 183 14.41 8.19 -5.67
CA GLU A 183 14.30 7.66 -4.30
C GLU A 183 13.33 6.48 -4.21
N THR A 184 12.75 6.08 -5.35
CA THR A 184 11.69 5.06 -5.41
C THR A 184 12.16 3.84 -6.18
N LEU A 185 11.90 2.66 -5.62
CA LEU A 185 12.10 1.37 -6.26
C LEU A 185 10.73 0.71 -6.49
N LEU A 186 10.45 0.35 -7.75
CA LEU A 186 9.24 -0.33 -8.13
C LEU A 186 9.47 -1.84 -8.23
N PHE A 187 8.58 -2.63 -7.65
CA PHE A 187 8.54 -4.08 -7.82
C PHE A 187 7.33 -4.46 -8.66
N TYR A 188 7.56 -5.18 -9.74
CA TYR A 188 6.55 -5.65 -10.65
C TYR A 188 6.36 -7.16 -10.51
N ASP A 189 5.19 -7.58 -10.07
CA ASP A 189 4.83 -9.00 -10.03
C ASP A 189 4.19 -9.37 -11.37
N GLU A 190 4.87 -10.22 -12.16
CA GLU A 190 4.47 -10.62 -13.51
C GLU A 190 4.22 -9.41 -14.46
N PRO A 191 5.25 -8.66 -14.89
CA PRO A 191 5.08 -7.43 -15.69
C PRO A 191 4.20 -7.56 -16.93
N HIS A 192 4.24 -8.71 -17.61
CA HIS A 192 3.39 -8.97 -18.76
C HIS A 192 1.91 -8.97 -18.38
N ARG A 193 1.56 -9.62 -17.26
CA ARG A 193 0.17 -9.65 -16.76
C ARG A 193 -0.29 -8.29 -16.29
N LEU A 194 0.60 -7.48 -15.71
CA LEU A 194 0.28 -6.09 -15.33
C LEU A 194 -0.10 -5.27 -16.56
N GLN A 195 0.62 -5.43 -17.67
CA GLN A 195 0.29 -4.76 -18.92
C GLN A 195 -1.04 -5.24 -19.48
N GLU A 196 -1.27 -6.55 -19.58
CA GLU A 196 -2.55 -7.11 -20.06
C GLU A 196 -3.75 -6.63 -19.25
N THR A 197 -3.61 -6.59 -17.92
CA THR A 197 -4.64 -6.05 -17.02
C THR A 197 -4.91 -4.58 -17.32
N ALA A 198 -3.86 -3.77 -17.47
CA ALA A 198 -4.00 -2.35 -17.78
C ALA A 198 -4.70 -2.10 -19.11
N GLU A 199 -4.31 -2.82 -20.15
CA GLU A 199 -4.93 -2.75 -21.49
C GLU A 199 -6.41 -3.14 -21.44
N THR A 200 -6.75 -4.15 -20.64
CA THR A 200 -8.13 -4.59 -20.45
C THR A 200 -8.97 -3.51 -19.78
N VAL A 201 -8.49 -2.94 -18.67
CA VAL A 201 -9.17 -1.86 -17.94
C VAL A 201 -9.35 -0.62 -18.81
N GLU A 202 -8.33 -0.22 -19.57
CA GLU A 202 -8.40 0.89 -20.52
C GLU A 202 -9.47 0.67 -21.60
N ALA A 203 -9.52 -0.55 -22.17
CA ALA A 203 -10.50 -0.91 -23.18
C ALA A 203 -11.94 -0.91 -22.64
N GLU A 204 -12.16 -1.53 -21.49
CA GLU A 204 -13.47 -1.58 -20.82
C GLU A 204 -13.97 -0.18 -20.44
N TYR A 205 -13.09 0.67 -19.91
CA TYR A 205 -13.43 2.06 -19.60
C TYR A 205 -13.81 2.84 -20.86
N THR A 206 -13.02 2.73 -21.92
CA THR A 206 -13.28 3.40 -23.20
C THR A 206 -14.61 2.95 -23.81
N GLU A 207 -14.92 1.65 -23.75
CA GLU A 207 -16.20 1.10 -24.22
C GLU A 207 -17.38 1.61 -23.36
N SER A 208 -17.20 1.68 -22.04
CA SER A 208 -18.20 2.24 -21.12
C SER A 208 -18.53 3.70 -21.44
N LEU A 209 -17.51 4.53 -21.69
CA LEU A 209 -17.71 5.92 -22.09
C LEU A 209 -18.46 6.04 -23.43
N LYS A 210 -18.13 5.19 -24.40
CA LYS A 210 -18.82 5.17 -25.69
C LYS A 210 -20.29 4.79 -25.55
N ASN A 211 -20.57 3.72 -24.79
CA ASN A 211 -21.94 3.25 -24.57
C ASN A 211 -22.80 4.32 -23.87
N ARG A 212 -22.24 5.08 -22.93
CA ARG A 212 -22.91 6.21 -22.27
C ARG A 212 -23.17 7.36 -23.23
N ALA A 213 -22.20 7.70 -24.06
CA ALA A 213 -22.35 8.73 -25.08
C ALA A 213 -23.47 8.37 -26.06
N ASP A 214 -23.52 7.11 -26.53
CA ASP A 214 -24.54 6.59 -27.44
C ASP A 214 -25.94 6.56 -26.78
N ALA A 215 -26.01 6.37 -25.47
CA ALA A 215 -27.24 6.43 -24.69
C ALA A 215 -27.71 7.86 -24.36
N GLY A 216 -26.99 8.89 -24.78
CA GLY A 216 -27.32 10.29 -24.51
C GLY A 216 -27.11 10.71 -23.04
N MET A 217 -26.34 9.96 -22.28
CA MET A 217 -26.04 10.20 -20.85
C MET A 217 -24.77 11.05 -20.66
N LYS A 218 -24.44 11.94 -21.60
CA LYS A 218 -23.33 12.88 -21.43
C LYS A 218 -23.75 14.01 -20.49
N GLU A 219 -23.05 14.18 -19.39
CA GLU A 219 -23.10 15.41 -18.60
C GLU A 219 -22.15 16.46 -19.19
N GLU A 220 -22.55 17.73 -19.20
CA GLU A 220 -21.67 18.83 -19.60
C GLU A 220 -20.48 18.91 -18.63
N GLY A 221 -19.26 18.67 -19.14
CA GLY A 221 -18.02 18.66 -18.35
C GLY A 221 -17.32 17.30 -18.19
N GLU A 222 -17.89 16.23 -18.73
CA GLU A 222 -17.29 14.87 -18.67
C GLU A 222 -16.15 14.62 -19.70
N GLU A 223 -15.57 15.64 -20.31
CA GLU A 223 -14.63 15.49 -21.43
C GLU A 223 -13.22 15.06 -21.01
N GLU A 224 -12.87 15.07 -19.74
CA GLU A 224 -11.54 14.63 -19.31
C GLU A 224 -11.54 13.13 -18.94
N LEU A 225 -10.77 12.38 -19.72
CA LEU A 225 -10.45 10.99 -19.44
C LEU A 225 -9.77 10.92 -18.06
N ARG A 226 -10.49 10.36 -17.07
CA ARG A 226 -9.92 10.09 -15.75
C ARG A 226 -8.93 8.93 -15.77
N VAL A 227 -8.97 8.09 -16.80
CA VAL A 227 -8.11 6.93 -16.96
C VAL A 227 -6.99 7.25 -17.93
N PHE A 228 -5.76 7.12 -17.47
CA PHE A 228 -4.57 7.27 -18.29
C PHE A 228 -4.40 6.11 -19.26
N GLN A 229 -3.73 6.36 -20.37
CA GLN A 229 -3.40 5.29 -21.31
C GLN A 229 -2.31 4.40 -20.73
N THR A 230 -2.46 3.10 -20.90
CA THR A 230 -1.52 2.08 -20.42
C THR A 230 -0.08 2.37 -20.86
N LYS A 231 0.12 2.75 -22.13
CA LYS A 231 1.44 3.09 -22.66
C LYS A 231 2.10 4.27 -21.95
N ASP A 232 1.31 5.26 -21.54
CA ASP A 232 1.83 6.48 -20.90
C ASP A 232 2.25 6.16 -19.46
N ILE A 233 1.44 5.42 -18.72
CA ILE A 233 1.76 4.96 -17.36
C ILE A 233 3.00 4.06 -17.36
N ILE A 234 3.10 3.08 -18.25
CA ILE A 234 4.28 2.21 -18.31
C ILE A 234 5.52 3.01 -18.77
N SER A 235 5.35 3.97 -19.66
CA SER A 235 6.44 4.89 -20.03
C SER A 235 6.93 5.72 -18.84
N GLU A 236 6.03 6.19 -17.98
CA GLU A 236 6.37 6.86 -16.73
C GLU A 236 7.06 5.91 -15.75
N MET A 237 6.53 4.70 -15.53
CA MET A 237 7.15 3.65 -14.70
C MET A 237 8.57 3.32 -15.15
N ASN A 238 8.85 3.31 -16.45
CA ASN A 238 10.18 3.03 -17.01
C ASN A 238 11.25 4.09 -16.66
N ARG A 239 10.88 5.21 -16.04
CA ARG A 239 11.84 6.21 -15.54
C ARG A 239 12.33 5.88 -14.15
N TYR A 240 11.61 5.06 -13.41
CA TYR A 240 11.97 4.60 -12.08
C TYR A 240 12.93 3.40 -12.14
N SER A 241 13.69 3.20 -11.06
CA SER A 241 14.36 1.93 -10.86
C SER A 241 13.33 0.85 -10.58
N GLY A 242 13.42 -0.29 -11.26
CA GLY A 242 12.40 -1.34 -11.13
C GLY A 242 13.01 -2.75 -11.16
N ILE A 243 12.33 -3.66 -10.47
CA ILE A 243 12.62 -5.10 -10.44
C ILE A 243 11.35 -5.84 -10.86
N GLY A 244 11.40 -6.51 -12.00
CA GLY A 244 10.33 -7.41 -12.46
C GLY A 244 10.58 -8.82 -11.96
N LEU A 245 9.57 -9.46 -11.41
CA LEU A 245 9.56 -10.86 -10.98
C LEU A 245 8.63 -11.63 -11.91
N THR A 246 9.13 -12.70 -12.52
CA THR A 246 8.32 -13.56 -13.40
C THR A 246 8.54 -15.02 -13.04
N THR A 247 7.48 -15.80 -13.06
CA THR A 247 7.55 -17.25 -12.83
C THR A 247 8.01 -17.98 -14.08
N LEU A 248 7.64 -17.48 -15.24
CA LEU A 248 8.01 -18.03 -16.54
C LEU A 248 8.75 -16.96 -17.35
N GLU A 249 9.68 -17.38 -18.17
CA GLU A 249 10.33 -16.50 -19.11
C GLU A 249 9.32 -15.94 -20.10
N SER A 250 9.08 -14.65 -20.04
CA SER A 250 8.12 -13.93 -20.89
C SER A 250 8.72 -12.61 -21.36
N LYS A 251 8.26 -12.13 -22.50
CA LYS A 251 8.59 -10.78 -22.96
C LYS A 251 7.90 -9.79 -22.05
N CYS A 252 8.64 -8.80 -21.57
CA CYS A 252 8.11 -7.80 -20.63
C CYS A 252 7.29 -6.70 -21.32
N GLY A 253 6.90 -6.87 -22.58
CA GLY A 253 6.04 -5.94 -23.31
C GLY A 253 6.63 -4.53 -23.40
N LEU A 254 5.90 -3.54 -22.85
CA LEU A 254 6.32 -2.14 -22.83
C LEU A 254 7.35 -1.80 -21.73
N PHE A 255 7.59 -2.70 -20.77
CA PHE A 255 8.59 -2.50 -19.73
C PHE A 255 10.00 -2.63 -20.28
N LYS A 256 10.87 -1.66 -19.96
CA LYS A 256 12.28 -1.65 -20.40
C LYS A 256 13.12 -2.49 -19.46
N VAL A 257 13.61 -3.62 -19.97
CA VAL A 257 14.49 -4.53 -19.24
C VAL A 257 15.96 -4.22 -19.56
N ARG A 258 16.78 -4.03 -18.52
CA ARG A 258 18.23 -3.81 -18.66
C ARG A 258 19.04 -5.09 -18.47
N SER A 259 18.62 -5.94 -17.55
CA SER A 259 19.30 -7.19 -17.23
C SER A 259 18.30 -8.24 -16.81
N VAL A 260 18.54 -9.50 -17.17
CA VAL A 260 17.70 -10.64 -16.77
C VAL A 260 18.56 -11.60 -15.94
N TYR A 261 18.01 -12.00 -14.80
CA TYR A 261 18.62 -12.98 -13.90
C TYR A 261 17.68 -14.16 -13.77
N THR A 262 18.11 -15.34 -14.20
CA THR A 262 17.30 -16.54 -14.07
C THR A 262 17.70 -17.27 -12.79
N VAL A 263 16.72 -17.46 -11.89
CA VAL A 263 16.88 -18.22 -10.65
C VAL A 263 16.14 -19.53 -10.82
N GLN A 264 16.89 -20.65 -10.81
CA GLN A 264 16.26 -21.97 -10.83
C GLN A 264 15.79 -22.32 -9.42
N ALA A 265 14.48 -22.16 -9.19
CA ALA A 265 13.82 -22.53 -7.95
C ALA A 265 12.98 -23.80 -8.18
N LYS A 266 13.07 -24.75 -7.25
CA LYS A 266 12.27 -25.96 -7.24
C LYS A 266 11.56 -26.09 -5.90
N GLY A 267 10.26 -26.29 -5.90
CA GLY A 267 9.48 -26.53 -4.69
C GLY A 267 9.94 -27.81 -4.00
N VAL A 268 9.97 -27.81 -2.67
CA VAL A 268 10.22 -28.96 -1.83
C VAL A 268 8.89 -29.64 -1.49
N ASN A 269 8.82 -30.95 -1.70
CA ASN A 269 7.63 -31.69 -1.33
C ASN A 269 7.38 -31.63 0.18
N PRO A 270 6.11 -31.48 0.63
CA PRO A 270 5.78 -31.46 2.04
C PRO A 270 6.15 -32.81 2.70
N TYR A 271 6.78 -32.75 3.85
CA TYR A 271 7.20 -33.96 4.59
C TYR A 271 6.06 -34.57 5.42
N ASN A 272 4.88 -33.93 5.49
CA ASN A 272 3.69 -34.42 6.18
C ASN A 272 3.96 -34.96 7.60
N ASN A 273 4.76 -34.27 8.38
CA ASN A 273 5.26 -34.63 9.70
C ASN A 273 6.09 -35.95 9.73
N SER A 274 6.54 -36.46 8.59
CA SER A 274 7.42 -37.63 8.55
C SER A 274 8.89 -37.23 8.74
N PHE A 275 9.43 -37.44 9.91
CA PHE A 275 10.84 -37.18 10.22
C PHE A 275 11.79 -38.07 9.39
N GLU A 276 11.35 -39.28 9.08
CA GLU A 276 12.09 -40.24 8.25
C GLU A 276 12.27 -39.70 6.79
N LEU A 277 11.19 -39.16 6.19
CA LEU A 277 11.26 -38.56 4.88
C LEU A 277 12.18 -37.34 4.89
N LEU A 278 12.06 -36.49 5.90
CA LEU A 278 12.91 -35.32 6.08
C LEU A 278 14.40 -35.72 6.16
N THR A 279 14.75 -36.66 7.06
CA THR A 279 16.15 -37.07 7.25
C THR A 279 16.73 -37.73 6.03
N ARG A 280 15.95 -38.53 5.28
CA ARG A 280 16.36 -39.13 4.00
C ARG A 280 16.69 -38.06 2.98
N ASP A 281 15.85 -37.05 2.86
CA ASP A 281 16.05 -35.96 1.90
C ASP A 281 17.22 -35.06 2.30
N LEU A 282 17.36 -34.73 3.58
CA LEU A 282 18.51 -33.99 4.11
C LEU A 282 19.85 -34.72 3.87
N LYS A 283 19.88 -36.06 3.97
CA LYS A 283 21.06 -36.85 3.60
C LYS A 283 21.40 -36.71 2.12
N ARG A 284 20.40 -36.68 1.24
CA ARG A 284 20.59 -36.42 -0.20
C ARG A 284 21.14 -35.03 -0.44
N LEU A 285 20.55 -33.99 0.15
CA LEU A 285 20.97 -32.60 0.01
C LEU A 285 22.41 -32.40 0.53
N LYS A 286 22.73 -32.97 1.70
CA LYS A 286 24.09 -32.92 2.26
C LYS A 286 25.12 -33.55 1.34
N ARG A 287 24.82 -34.72 0.75
CA ARG A 287 25.76 -35.38 -0.22
C ARG A 287 25.99 -34.54 -1.46
N ASN A 288 24.98 -33.81 -1.89
CA ASN A 288 25.07 -32.93 -3.06
C ASN A 288 25.65 -31.55 -2.73
N GLY A 289 26.13 -31.33 -1.50
CA GLY A 289 26.77 -30.07 -1.09
C GLY A 289 25.80 -28.90 -0.89
N TYR A 290 24.51 -29.15 -0.71
CA TYR A 290 23.57 -28.07 -0.44
C TYR A 290 23.85 -27.40 0.90
N ARG A 291 23.56 -26.10 0.96
CA ARG A 291 23.43 -25.34 2.19
C ARG A 291 21.96 -25.39 2.59
N VAL A 292 21.65 -25.97 3.74
CA VAL A 292 20.27 -26.21 4.13
C VAL A 292 19.88 -25.32 5.31
N VAL A 293 18.76 -24.63 5.21
CA VAL A 293 18.15 -23.87 6.31
C VAL A 293 16.76 -24.45 6.59
N LEU A 294 16.54 -24.89 7.83
CA LEU A 294 15.26 -25.37 8.31
C LEU A 294 14.63 -24.30 9.21
N LEU A 295 13.47 -23.81 8.82
CA LEU A 295 12.73 -22.81 9.58
C LEU A 295 11.67 -23.47 10.46
N SER A 296 11.57 -23.01 11.69
CA SER A 296 10.53 -23.42 12.64
C SER A 296 9.88 -22.22 13.28
N GLY A 297 8.55 -22.23 13.41
CA GLY A 297 7.77 -21.17 14.07
C GLY A 297 7.99 -21.06 15.59
N SER A 298 8.93 -21.83 16.18
CA SER A 298 9.29 -21.75 17.58
C SER A 298 10.79 -21.96 17.75
N ARG A 299 11.45 -21.08 18.52
CA ARG A 299 12.88 -21.18 18.86
C ARG A 299 13.23 -22.51 19.55
N THR A 300 12.39 -22.93 20.48
CA THR A 300 12.56 -24.21 21.20
C THR A 300 12.49 -25.40 20.23
N ARG A 301 11.54 -25.39 19.30
CA ARG A 301 11.42 -26.46 18.28
C ARG A 301 12.59 -26.46 17.33
N ALA A 302 13.11 -25.27 16.92
CA ALA A 302 14.27 -25.17 16.07
C ALA A 302 15.54 -25.76 16.74
N LYS A 303 15.74 -25.46 18.03
CA LYS A 303 16.87 -26.04 18.82
C LYS A 303 16.77 -27.56 18.88
N ARG A 304 15.59 -28.07 19.25
CA ARG A 304 15.32 -29.49 19.31
C ARG A 304 15.53 -30.21 17.98
N LEU A 305 15.02 -29.59 16.88
CA LEU A 305 15.22 -30.14 15.54
C LEU A 305 16.71 -30.29 15.18
N ALA A 306 17.54 -29.30 15.54
CA ALA A 306 18.97 -29.37 15.32
C ALA A 306 19.65 -30.49 16.16
N GLU A 307 19.15 -30.77 17.37
CA GLU A 307 19.63 -31.84 18.22
C GLU A 307 19.20 -33.21 17.68
N ASP A 308 17.91 -33.39 17.39
CA ASP A 308 17.36 -34.65 16.85
C ASP A 308 18.02 -35.06 15.53
N LEU A 309 18.38 -34.10 14.67
CA LEU A 309 19.06 -34.39 13.40
C LEU A 309 20.49 -34.93 13.57
N ARG A 310 21.18 -34.61 14.68
CA ARG A 310 22.50 -35.12 14.97
C ARG A 310 22.46 -36.63 15.25
N ASP A 311 21.37 -37.13 15.84
CA ASP A 311 21.18 -38.56 16.11
C ASP A 311 21.05 -39.40 14.82
N TYR A 312 20.83 -38.71 13.69
CA TYR A 312 20.77 -39.32 12.34
C TYR A 312 22.02 -39.07 11.48
N ASP A 313 23.15 -38.72 12.10
CA ASP A 313 24.44 -38.43 11.43
C ASP A 313 24.37 -37.19 10.50
N LEU A 314 23.48 -36.26 10.79
CA LEU A 314 23.37 -35.00 10.07
C LEU A 314 24.08 -33.88 10.86
N SER A 315 25.04 -33.22 10.22
CA SER A 315 25.76 -32.07 10.80
C SER A 315 24.81 -30.85 10.86
N SER A 316 24.08 -30.72 11.95
CA SER A 316 23.10 -29.66 12.15
C SER A 316 23.45 -28.78 13.34
N PHE A 317 23.08 -27.52 13.28
CA PHE A 317 23.23 -26.55 14.35
C PHE A 317 22.06 -25.57 14.38
N TYR A 318 21.80 -24.97 15.55
CA TYR A 318 20.84 -23.90 15.71
C TYR A 318 21.57 -22.56 15.66
N SER A 319 20.94 -21.57 15.00
CA SER A 319 21.40 -20.18 15.02
C SER A 319 20.25 -19.22 15.16
N GLU A 320 20.43 -18.16 15.95
CA GLU A 320 19.54 -16.98 16.00
C GLU A 320 19.99 -15.91 15.00
N ASP A 321 21.25 -15.98 14.59
CA ASP A 321 21.82 -15.08 13.58
C ASP A 321 21.52 -15.65 12.17
N MET A 322 20.57 -15.00 11.50
CA MET A 322 20.18 -15.34 10.12
C MET A 322 21.22 -14.92 9.08
N GLN A 323 22.20 -14.07 9.44
CA GLN A 323 23.30 -13.66 8.56
C GLN A 323 24.48 -14.65 8.62
N ARG A 324 24.43 -15.60 9.55
CA ARG A 324 25.49 -16.62 9.66
C ARG A 324 25.59 -17.43 8.38
N GLU A 325 26.76 -17.47 7.81
CA GLU A 325 27.02 -18.28 6.62
C GLU A 325 26.88 -19.79 6.92
N VAL A 326 26.04 -20.45 6.14
CA VAL A 326 25.89 -21.91 6.14
C VAL A 326 26.82 -22.48 5.09
N LYS A 327 27.74 -23.35 5.47
CA LYS A 327 28.69 -23.99 4.54
C LYS A 327 28.03 -25.13 3.75
N PRO A 328 28.58 -25.49 2.57
CA PRO A 328 28.12 -26.66 1.82
C PRO A 328 28.07 -27.91 2.68
N GLY A 329 26.93 -28.63 2.70
CA GLY A 329 26.69 -29.81 3.49
C GLY A 329 26.31 -29.56 4.97
N GLU A 330 26.26 -28.32 5.42
CA GLU A 330 25.73 -27.96 6.74
C GLU A 330 24.21 -27.75 6.71
N ILE A 331 23.58 -28.01 7.85
CA ILE A 331 22.15 -27.82 8.08
C ILE A 331 21.98 -26.86 9.26
N MET A 332 21.42 -25.68 9.01
CA MET A 332 21.09 -24.72 10.04
C MET A 332 19.61 -24.81 10.37
N ALA A 333 19.24 -24.94 11.63
CA ALA A 333 17.89 -24.76 12.12
C ALA A 333 17.77 -23.34 12.71
N ALA A 334 16.71 -22.62 12.36
CA ALA A 334 16.49 -21.27 12.81
C ALA A 334 15.01 -21.01 13.12
N TYR A 335 14.75 -19.96 13.90
CA TYR A 335 13.40 -19.43 14.09
C TYR A 335 13.02 -18.62 12.87
N GLY A 336 11.86 -18.93 12.29
CA GLY A 336 11.34 -18.20 11.15
C GLY A 336 10.20 -18.93 10.48
N TYR A 337 9.65 -18.29 9.44
CA TYR A 337 8.55 -18.83 8.65
C TYR A 337 8.83 -18.59 7.15
N ALA A 338 8.54 -19.62 6.36
CA ALA A 338 8.40 -19.51 4.91
C ALA A 338 7.08 -20.19 4.52
N SER A 339 6.36 -19.62 3.55
CA SER A 339 5.09 -20.19 3.08
C SER A 339 5.27 -21.61 2.53
N GLU A 340 6.40 -21.81 1.82
CA GLU A 340 6.77 -23.11 1.23
C GLU A 340 8.28 -23.29 1.30
N GLY A 341 8.73 -24.57 1.29
CA GLY A 341 10.13 -24.89 1.13
C GLY A 341 10.54 -24.85 -0.34
N TYR A 342 11.80 -24.45 -0.60
CA TYR A 342 12.34 -24.41 -1.96
C TYR A 342 13.82 -24.79 -2.00
N GLU A 343 14.24 -25.35 -3.13
CA GLU A 343 15.63 -25.54 -3.50
C GLU A 343 16.01 -24.45 -4.51
N LEU A 344 17.10 -23.71 -4.24
CA LEU A 344 17.64 -22.72 -5.17
C LEU A 344 18.93 -23.25 -5.78
N SER A 345 19.03 -23.15 -7.10
CA SER A 345 20.28 -23.31 -7.81
C SER A 345 20.70 -21.96 -8.38
N LEU A 346 21.85 -21.46 -7.93
CA LEU A 346 22.39 -20.23 -8.51
C LEU A 346 22.84 -20.56 -9.92
N ILE A 347 22.29 -19.86 -10.96
CA ILE A 347 23.02 -19.76 -12.21
C ILE A 347 22.33 -18.99 -13.32
N HIS A 348 23.19 -18.37 -14.14
CA HIS A 348 23.14 -17.62 -15.38
C HIS A 348 22.54 -16.21 -15.31
N ILE A 349 23.50 -15.27 -15.41
CA ILE A 349 23.24 -13.92 -15.88
C ILE A 349 23.23 -14.01 -17.40
N SER A 350 22.09 -13.74 -18.04
CA SER A 350 22.00 -13.51 -19.47
C SER A 350 21.77 -12.03 -19.72
N GLU A 351 22.59 -11.45 -20.59
CA GLU A 351 22.29 -10.10 -21.09
C GLU A 351 21.05 -10.17 -21.99
N PRO A 352 20.12 -9.20 -21.93
CA PRO A 352 18.98 -9.18 -22.82
C PRO A 352 19.45 -8.99 -24.26
N THR A 353 19.02 -9.90 -25.13
CA THR A 353 19.25 -9.81 -26.59
C THR A 353 18.27 -8.86 -27.24
#